data_15514646890cd211c10f227e45ecd0df
#
_entry.id   15514646890cd211c10f227e45ecd0df
#
_cell.length_a   1.000
_cell.length_b   1.000
_cell.length_c   1.000
_cell.angle_alpha   90.00
_cell.angle_beta   90.00
_cell.angle_gamma   90.00
#
_symmetry.space_group_name_H-M   'P 1'
#
loop_
_entity.id
_entity.type
_entity.pdbx_description
1 polymer ?
#
loop_
_entity_poly.entity_id
_entity_poly.type
_entity_poly.pdbx_seq_one_letter_code
_entity_poly.pdbx_strand_id
1 'polypeptide(L)'
;GFDKNAEVIDSLLAMGFGFVEIGTVTPKPQFGNEKPRIFRLIKDKAIINHLGFNNQGMKKILNRLVKRHQNRFSHPGIVGVNIGKNHSTKENSKDYIQCLELLGPYVDYIVINISSPNTPGLRDLQNRQYLEDLIIAIKDSKKLDPMTAKKPLLIKISPDLDYEQKRDIALTSLAQGIDGIIISNTTLSRSNSLTDKNRNEI
;
A
#
# COMPACT_ATOMS: atom_id res chain seq x y z
N GLY A 1 2.71 -2.41 -6.29
CA GLY A 1 4.09 -1.97 -6.28
C GLY A 1 4.74 -1.85 -7.66
N PHE A 2 3.98 -2.03 -8.76
CA PHE A 2 4.52 -1.86 -10.11
C PHE A 2 4.68 -0.37 -10.45
N ASP A 3 3.62 0.41 -10.32
CA ASP A 3 3.67 1.87 -10.47
C ASP A 3 3.71 2.55 -9.10
N LYS A 4 4.91 2.87 -8.63
CA LYS A 4 5.10 3.48 -7.32
C LYS A 4 4.77 4.96 -7.26
N ASN A 5 4.78 5.63 -8.40
CA ASN A 5 4.79 7.08 -8.49
C ASN A 5 3.69 7.65 -9.39
N ALA A 6 2.73 6.86 -9.83
CA ALA A 6 1.70 7.26 -10.79
C ALA A 6 2.29 7.71 -12.14
N GLU A 7 3.25 6.96 -12.67
CA GLU A 7 3.96 7.30 -13.92
C GLU A 7 3.38 6.60 -15.14
N VAL A 8 2.74 5.44 -14.96
CA VAL A 8 2.32 4.57 -16.07
C VAL A 8 0.86 4.09 -15.96
N ILE A 9 0.01 4.79 -15.20
CA ILE A 9 -1.39 4.41 -14.96
C ILE A 9 -2.13 4.13 -16.27
N ASP A 10 -2.16 5.11 -17.17
CA ASP A 10 -2.95 5.02 -18.40
C ASP A 10 -2.39 3.97 -19.36
N SER A 11 -1.08 3.78 -19.38
CA SER A 11 -0.44 2.70 -20.15
C SER A 11 -0.85 1.32 -19.64
N LEU A 12 -0.92 1.13 -18.32
CA LEU A 12 -1.38 -0.13 -17.72
C LEU A 12 -2.86 -0.40 -18.02
N LEU A 13 -3.71 0.61 -17.89
CA LEU A 13 -5.12 0.50 -18.25
C LEU A 13 -5.31 0.16 -19.73
N ALA A 14 -4.53 0.79 -20.63
CA ALA A 14 -4.54 0.50 -22.06
C ALA A 14 -4.06 -0.92 -22.40
N MET A 15 -3.25 -1.54 -21.54
CA MET A 15 -2.85 -2.95 -21.66
C MET A 15 -3.94 -3.93 -21.23
N GLY A 16 -5.11 -3.45 -20.79
CA GLY A 16 -6.24 -4.28 -20.40
C GLY A 16 -6.33 -4.63 -18.91
N PHE A 17 -5.56 -4.00 -18.04
CA PHE A 17 -5.76 -4.15 -16.61
C PHE A 17 -7.08 -3.50 -16.19
N GLY A 18 -7.90 -4.20 -15.41
CA GLY A 18 -9.20 -3.72 -14.95
C GLY A 18 -9.11 -2.56 -13.97
N PHE A 19 -8.00 -2.46 -13.24
CA PHE A 19 -7.67 -1.35 -12.33
C PHE A 19 -6.16 -1.27 -12.11
N VAL A 20 -5.71 -0.12 -11.61
CA VAL A 20 -4.29 0.13 -11.26
C VAL A 20 -4.21 0.64 -9.82
N GLU A 21 -3.35 0.04 -9.01
CA GLU A 21 -3.01 0.52 -7.67
C GLU A 21 -1.61 1.13 -7.68
N ILE A 22 -1.52 2.43 -7.44
CA ILE A 22 -0.24 3.14 -7.32
C ILE A 22 0.32 3.07 -5.90
N GLY A 23 1.62 3.18 -5.76
CA GLY A 23 2.30 3.26 -4.46
C GLY A 23 3.11 2.01 -4.11
N THR A 24 3.45 1.84 -2.86
CA THR A 24 3.02 2.59 -1.66
C THR A 24 3.58 4.01 -1.69
N VAL A 25 2.73 4.96 -1.40
CA VAL A 25 3.06 6.39 -1.29
C VAL A 25 3.23 6.75 0.18
N THR A 26 4.25 7.57 0.47
CA THR A 26 4.47 8.16 1.78
C THR A 26 4.46 9.69 1.69
N PRO A 27 4.20 10.43 2.79
CA PRO A 27 4.16 11.91 2.75
C PRO A 27 5.42 12.52 2.18
N LYS A 28 6.57 12.11 2.69
CA LYS A 28 7.88 12.56 2.21
C LYS A 28 8.44 11.54 1.20
N PRO A 29 9.21 11.99 0.19
CA PRO A 29 9.96 11.08 -0.65
C PRO A 29 10.95 10.28 0.19
N GLN A 30 11.17 9.02 -0.21
CA GLN A 30 12.22 8.19 0.38
C GLN A 30 12.84 7.26 -0.66
N PHE A 31 14.14 7.00 -0.51
CA PHE A 31 14.87 6.16 -1.46
C PHE A 31 14.58 4.66 -1.28
N GLY A 32 14.06 4.29 -0.11
CA GLY A 32 13.95 2.89 0.31
C GLY A 32 15.28 2.34 0.79
N ASN A 33 15.36 1.02 0.88
CA ASN A 33 16.55 0.32 1.35
C ASN A 33 17.68 0.36 0.30
N GLU A 34 18.91 0.08 0.72
CA GLU A 34 20.10 0.03 -0.14
C GLU A 34 19.95 -1.00 -1.26
N LYS A 35 20.68 -0.80 -2.32
CA LYS A 35 20.76 -1.73 -3.47
C LYS A 35 21.99 -2.64 -3.32
N PRO A 36 21.92 -3.90 -3.78
CA PRO A 36 20.82 -4.57 -4.46
C PRO A 36 19.66 -4.88 -3.51
N ARG A 37 18.41 -4.76 -3.98
CA ARG A 37 17.21 -4.96 -3.17
C ARG A 37 16.09 -5.69 -3.89
N ILE A 38 16.41 -6.28 -5.04
CA ILE A 38 15.54 -7.19 -5.81
C ILE A 38 16.41 -8.32 -6.32
N PHE A 39 16.05 -9.53 -5.98
CA PHE A 39 16.75 -10.74 -6.39
C PHE A 39 15.79 -11.68 -7.11
N ARG A 40 16.12 -12.03 -8.35
CA ARG A 40 15.33 -12.96 -9.14
C ARG A 40 15.79 -14.38 -8.88
N LEU A 41 14.84 -15.23 -8.54
CA LEU A 41 15.02 -16.67 -8.39
C LEU A 41 14.52 -17.32 -9.69
N ILE A 42 15.36 -17.34 -10.71
CA ILE A 42 14.95 -17.76 -12.05
C ILE A 42 14.49 -19.19 -12.07
N LYS A 43 15.21 -20.08 -11.38
CA LYS A 43 14.87 -21.50 -11.28
C LYS A 43 13.51 -21.74 -10.61
N ASP A 44 13.17 -20.91 -9.62
CA ASP A 44 11.95 -21.04 -8.83
C ASP A 44 10.82 -20.12 -9.34
N LYS A 45 11.04 -19.36 -10.43
CA LYS A 45 10.12 -18.37 -10.98
C LYS A 45 9.60 -17.39 -9.91
N ALA A 46 10.50 -16.96 -9.02
CA ALA A 46 10.16 -16.13 -7.85
C ALA A 46 11.05 -14.89 -7.76
N ILE A 47 10.67 -13.96 -6.88
CA ILE A 47 11.40 -12.72 -6.62
C ILE A 47 11.45 -12.48 -5.11
N ILE A 48 12.64 -12.19 -4.60
CA ILE A 48 12.85 -11.63 -3.27
C ILE A 48 13.02 -10.12 -3.42
N ASN A 49 12.38 -9.33 -2.55
CA ASN A 49 12.55 -7.89 -2.53
C ASN A 49 12.72 -7.33 -1.11
N HIS A 50 13.50 -6.25 -1.04
CA HIS A 50 13.71 -5.46 0.17
C HIS A 50 13.60 -3.96 -0.17
N LEU A 51 12.46 -3.56 -0.74
CA LEU A 51 12.30 -2.25 -1.38
C LEU A 51 12.23 -1.08 -0.40
N GLY A 52 11.52 -1.21 0.74
CA GLY A 52 11.41 -0.16 1.76
C GLY A 52 10.62 1.08 1.31
N PHE A 53 9.54 0.90 0.56
CA PHE A 53 8.65 1.99 0.09
C PHE A 53 9.37 3.13 -0.65
N ASN A 54 10.27 2.80 -1.56
CA ASN A 54 10.89 3.83 -2.40
C ASN A 54 9.81 4.53 -3.25
N ASN A 55 9.68 5.84 -3.07
CA ASN A 55 8.72 6.66 -3.80
C ASN A 55 9.11 8.15 -3.79
N GLN A 56 8.50 8.95 -4.64
CA GLN A 56 8.80 10.37 -4.83
C GLN A 56 8.01 11.29 -3.89
N GLY A 57 7.24 10.73 -2.93
CA GLY A 57 6.43 11.47 -1.99
C GLY A 57 5.09 11.95 -2.56
N MET A 58 4.14 12.16 -1.64
CA MET A 58 2.74 12.46 -2.00
C MET A 58 2.56 13.69 -2.88
N LYS A 59 3.36 14.77 -2.71
CA LYS A 59 3.21 16.01 -3.48
C LYS A 59 3.49 15.81 -4.98
N LYS A 60 4.54 15.05 -5.32
CA LYS A 60 4.90 14.78 -6.71
C LYS A 60 3.89 13.86 -7.38
N ILE A 61 3.39 12.89 -6.62
CA ILE A 61 2.35 11.96 -7.06
C ILE A 61 1.02 12.69 -7.26
N LEU A 62 0.65 13.61 -6.35
CA LEU A 62 -0.52 14.47 -6.49
C LEU A 62 -0.53 15.19 -7.85
N ASN A 63 0.57 15.84 -8.22
CA ASN A 63 0.65 16.58 -9.48
C ASN A 63 0.31 15.71 -10.70
N ARG A 64 0.70 14.43 -10.67
CA ARG A 64 0.38 13.47 -11.75
C ARG A 64 -1.10 13.06 -11.70
N LEU A 65 -1.64 12.80 -10.52
CA LEU A 65 -3.04 12.46 -10.36
C LEU A 65 -3.96 13.61 -10.74
N VAL A 66 -3.65 14.86 -10.36
CA VAL A 66 -4.40 16.06 -10.78
C VAL A 66 -4.42 16.18 -12.29
N LYS A 67 -3.26 16.08 -12.94
CA LYS A 67 -3.16 16.14 -14.40
C LYS A 67 -3.99 15.03 -15.08
N ARG A 68 -3.93 13.81 -14.54
CA ARG A 68 -4.76 12.70 -15.02
C ARG A 68 -6.26 12.96 -14.80
N HIS A 69 -6.62 13.47 -13.63
CA HIS A 69 -8.02 13.75 -13.29
C HIS A 69 -8.67 14.78 -14.24
N GLN A 70 -7.93 15.78 -14.68
CA GLN A 70 -8.39 16.74 -15.68
C GLN A 70 -8.71 16.09 -17.03
N ASN A 71 -8.05 14.97 -17.35
CA ASN A 71 -8.19 14.24 -18.60
C ASN A 71 -8.91 12.88 -18.43
N ARG A 72 -9.58 12.64 -17.28
CA ARG A 72 -10.13 11.32 -16.90
C ARG A 72 -11.14 10.74 -17.88
N PHE A 73 -11.87 11.58 -18.59
CA PHE A 73 -12.85 11.13 -19.58
C PHE A 73 -12.19 10.57 -20.83
N SER A 74 -11.00 11.03 -21.17
CA SER A 74 -10.19 10.50 -22.29
C SER A 74 -9.45 9.21 -21.92
N HIS A 75 -9.21 9.00 -20.60
CA HIS A 75 -8.49 7.85 -20.07
C HIS A 75 -9.28 7.22 -18.90
N PRO A 76 -10.42 6.55 -19.20
CA PRO A 76 -11.24 5.92 -18.17
C PRO A 76 -10.50 4.74 -17.54
N GLY A 77 -10.83 4.45 -16.28
CA GLY A 77 -10.30 3.30 -15.55
C GLY A 77 -10.20 3.54 -14.05
N ILE A 78 -10.24 2.48 -13.28
CA ILE A 78 -10.22 2.50 -11.83
C ILE A 78 -8.78 2.63 -11.34
N VAL A 79 -8.54 3.61 -10.46
CA VAL A 79 -7.22 3.89 -9.88
C VAL A 79 -7.31 3.94 -8.36
N GLY A 80 -6.57 3.08 -7.70
CA GLY A 80 -6.39 3.11 -6.25
C GLY A 80 -5.05 3.67 -5.84
N VAL A 81 -4.98 4.19 -4.61
CA VAL A 81 -3.72 4.58 -3.97
C VAL A 81 -3.45 3.70 -2.75
N ASN A 82 -2.28 3.13 -2.73
CA ASN A 82 -1.73 2.41 -1.58
C ASN A 82 -0.88 3.40 -0.78
N ILE A 83 -1.27 3.67 0.47
CA ILE A 83 -0.62 4.64 1.35
C ILE A 83 0.08 3.95 2.52
N GLY A 84 1.18 4.53 2.96
CA GLY A 84 1.99 3.99 4.04
C GLY A 84 2.77 5.04 4.80
N LYS A 85 3.43 4.60 5.86
CA LYS A 85 4.23 5.43 6.76
C LYS A 85 5.66 5.59 6.26
N ASN A 86 6.23 6.81 6.37
CA ASN A 86 7.66 7.00 6.18
C ASN A 86 8.46 6.25 7.25
N HIS A 87 9.65 5.80 6.90
CA HIS A 87 10.54 5.09 7.81
C HIS A 87 10.89 5.90 9.07
N SER A 88 11.03 7.22 8.92
CA SER A 88 11.41 8.14 10.02
C SER A 88 10.24 8.60 10.90
N THR A 89 8.99 8.31 10.54
CA THR A 89 7.83 8.78 11.29
C THR A 89 7.55 7.86 12.48
N LYS A 90 7.41 8.45 13.67
CA LYS A 90 7.08 7.71 14.91
C LYS A 90 5.58 7.51 15.08
N GLU A 91 4.79 8.53 14.79
CA GLU A 91 3.33 8.52 14.94
C GLU A 91 2.67 7.65 13.88
N ASN A 92 1.85 6.69 14.31
CA ASN A 92 1.34 5.66 13.42
C ASN A 92 0.31 6.14 12.40
N SER A 93 -0.61 7.05 12.75
CA SER A 93 -1.73 7.46 11.89
C SER A 93 -1.44 8.66 11.01
N LYS A 94 -0.55 9.55 11.45
CA LYS A 94 -0.29 10.86 10.82
C LYS A 94 0.01 10.79 9.32
N ASP A 95 0.92 9.92 8.94
CA ASP A 95 1.36 9.79 7.54
C ASP A 95 0.25 9.26 6.64
N TYR A 96 -0.58 8.34 7.15
CA TYR A 96 -1.74 7.83 6.43
C TYR A 96 -2.79 8.93 6.22
N ILE A 97 -3.07 9.72 7.26
CA ILE A 97 -4.02 10.84 7.19
C ILE A 97 -3.55 11.87 6.17
N GLN A 98 -2.28 12.29 6.22
CA GLN A 98 -1.73 13.24 5.26
C GLN A 98 -1.84 12.75 3.80
N CYS A 99 -1.53 11.48 3.57
CA CYS A 99 -1.67 10.90 2.23
C CYS A 99 -3.15 10.80 1.80
N LEU A 100 -4.04 10.41 2.72
CA LEU A 100 -5.48 10.31 2.48
C LEU A 100 -6.06 11.66 2.06
N GLU A 101 -5.83 12.70 2.85
CA GLU A 101 -6.35 14.05 2.63
C GLU A 101 -5.89 14.63 1.29
N LEU A 102 -4.63 14.39 0.94
CA LEU A 102 -4.05 14.97 -0.26
C LEU A 102 -4.39 14.19 -1.53
N LEU A 103 -4.40 12.87 -1.48
CA LEU A 103 -4.52 12.00 -2.67
C LEU A 103 -5.93 11.42 -2.83
N GLY A 104 -6.68 11.28 -1.74
CA GLY A 104 -8.01 10.68 -1.73
C GLY A 104 -8.97 11.27 -2.76
N PRO A 105 -9.05 12.60 -2.94
CA PRO A 105 -9.95 13.22 -3.94
C PRO A 105 -9.73 12.72 -5.38
N TYR A 106 -8.51 12.29 -5.72
CA TYR A 106 -8.07 12.02 -7.09
C TYR A 106 -7.99 10.53 -7.47
N VAL A 107 -8.43 9.64 -6.59
CA VAL A 107 -8.42 8.18 -6.80
C VAL A 107 -9.80 7.58 -6.56
N ASP A 108 -10.01 6.34 -6.97
CA ASP A 108 -11.31 5.65 -6.85
C ASP A 108 -11.41 4.82 -5.57
N TYR A 109 -10.28 4.35 -5.01
CA TYR A 109 -10.23 3.66 -3.72
C TYR A 109 -8.89 3.90 -3.01
N ILE A 110 -8.86 3.64 -1.70
CA ILE A 110 -7.69 3.84 -0.84
C ILE A 110 -7.31 2.53 -0.17
N VAL A 111 -6.00 2.24 -0.10
CA VAL A 111 -5.46 1.06 0.57
C VAL A 111 -4.51 1.47 1.69
N ILE A 112 -4.82 1.06 2.90
CA ILE A 112 -3.95 1.20 4.07
C ILE A 112 -2.95 0.04 4.04
N ASN A 113 -1.67 0.34 3.83
CA ASN A 113 -0.62 -0.67 3.82
C ASN A 113 0.03 -0.82 5.20
N ILE A 114 -0.33 -1.87 5.91
CA ILE A 114 0.23 -2.23 7.21
C ILE A 114 1.08 -3.51 7.16
N SER A 115 1.39 -3.99 5.98
CA SER A 115 1.90 -5.35 5.76
C SER A 115 3.37 -5.43 5.38
N SER A 116 4.04 -4.30 5.09
CA SER A 116 5.43 -4.34 4.63
C SER A 116 6.40 -4.80 5.73
N PRO A 117 7.18 -5.84 5.49
CA PRO A 117 8.23 -6.24 6.41
C PRO A 117 9.44 -5.30 6.37
N ASN A 118 9.51 -4.45 5.36
CA ASN A 118 10.68 -3.61 5.03
C ASN A 118 10.60 -2.22 5.66
N THR A 119 9.64 -1.99 6.54
CA THR A 119 9.46 -0.74 7.30
C THR A 119 9.33 -1.10 8.77
N PRO A 120 10.26 -0.68 9.64
CA PRO A 120 10.23 -1.01 11.06
C PRO A 120 8.91 -0.64 11.74
N GLY A 121 8.41 -1.53 12.59
CA GLY A 121 7.17 -1.33 13.35
C GLY A 121 5.88 -1.30 12.53
N LEU A 122 5.94 -1.45 11.20
CA LEU A 122 4.74 -1.36 10.37
C LEU A 122 3.81 -2.56 10.59
N ARG A 123 4.36 -3.76 10.77
CA ARG A 123 3.58 -4.96 11.03
C ARG A 123 2.93 -4.97 12.43
N ASP A 124 3.46 -4.18 13.38
CA ASP A 124 2.85 -4.03 14.71
C ASP A 124 1.46 -3.39 14.60
N LEU A 125 1.19 -2.62 13.52
CA LEU A 125 -0.13 -2.07 13.22
C LEU A 125 -1.18 -3.14 12.88
N GLN A 126 -0.79 -4.40 12.74
CA GLN A 126 -1.71 -5.53 12.58
C GLN A 126 -2.20 -6.08 13.94
N ASN A 127 -1.61 -5.61 15.06
CA ASN A 127 -2.17 -5.83 16.40
C ASN A 127 -3.54 -5.15 16.50
N ARG A 128 -4.50 -5.82 17.14
CA ARG A 128 -5.91 -5.40 17.21
C ARG A 128 -6.09 -3.94 17.61
N GLN A 129 -5.51 -3.53 18.74
CA GLN A 129 -5.71 -2.17 19.26
C GLN A 129 -5.12 -1.12 18.32
N TYR A 130 -3.89 -1.32 17.85
CA TYR A 130 -3.25 -0.38 16.93
C TYR A 130 -3.96 -0.29 15.58
N LEU A 131 -4.50 -1.41 15.11
CA LEU A 131 -5.28 -1.44 13.88
C LEU A 131 -6.59 -0.67 14.04
N GLU A 132 -7.30 -0.88 15.15
CA GLU A 132 -8.54 -0.19 15.45
C GLU A 132 -8.33 1.32 15.53
N ASP A 133 -7.36 1.77 16.31
CA ASP A 133 -7.02 3.20 16.48
C ASP A 133 -6.65 3.85 15.13
N LEU A 134 -5.87 3.15 14.30
CA LEU A 134 -5.50 3.61 12.97
C LEU A 134 -6.70 3.76 12.04
N ILE A 135 -7.58 2.76 12.01
CA ILE A 135 -8.77 2.78 11.17
C ILE A 135 -9.71 3.91 11.59
N ILE A 136 -9.95 4.09 12.88
CA ILE A 136 -10.80 5.15 13.43
C ILE A 136 -10.25 6.51 12.99
N ALA A 137 -8.97 6.77 13.23
CA ALA A 137 -8.33 8.04 12.86
C ALA A 137 -8.43 8.35 11.35
N ILE A 138 -8.21 7.33 10.51
CA ILE A 138 -8.32 7.46 9.04
C ILE A 138 -9.78 7.71 8.63
N LYS A 139 -10.74 7.00 9.20
CA LYS A 139 -12.16 7.17 8.86
C LYS A 139 -12.70 8.51 9.30
N ASP A 140 -12.26 9.03 10.43
CA ASP A 140 -12.66 10.35 10.89
C ASP A 140 -12.11 11.45 9.99
N SER A 141 -10.84 11.39 9.59
CA SER A 141 -10.30 12.29 8.57
C SER A 141 -11.01 12.15 7.22
N LYS A 142 -11.29 10.92 6.79
CA LYS A 142 -11.98 10.63 5.52
C LYS A 142 -13.35 11.27 5.43
N LYS A 143 -14.11 11.31 6.52
CA LYS A 143 -15.46 11.92 6.59
C LYS A 143 -15.45 13.42 6.35
N LEU A 144 -14.34 14.12 6.63
CA LEU A 144 -14.22 15.57 6.51
C LEU A 144 -14.19 16.05 5.05
N ASP A 145 -13.80 15.19 4.11
CA ASP A 145 -13.76 15.52 2.69
C ASP A 145 -14.87 14.78 1.91
N PRO A 146 -15.88 15.50 1.39
CA PRO A 146 -16.98 14.90 0.63
C PRO A 146 -16.54 14.09 -0.59
N MET A 147 -15.43 14.44 -1.22
CA MET A 147 -14.90 13.72 -2.40
C MET A 147 -14.30 12.38 -2.03
N THR A 148 -13.76 12.24 -0.81
CA THR A 148 -13.11 11.04 -0.31
C THR A 148 -14.05 10.18 0.55
N ALA A 149 -15.04 10.79 1.19
CA ALA A 149 -15.91 10.16 2.19
C ALA A 149 -16.55 8.84 1.73
N LYS A 150 -16.99 8.77 0.47
CA LYS A 150 -17.69 7.61 -0.11
C LYS A 150 -16.77 6.58 -0.78
N LYS A 151 -15.46 6.84 -0.88
CA LYS A 151 -14.55 5.94 -1.58
C LYS A 151 -14.25 4.69 -0.74
N PRO A 152 -14.15 3.51 -1.37
CA PRO A 152 -13.76 2.30 -0.66
C PRO A 152 -12.42 2.45 0.07
N LEU A 153 -12.37 1.94 1.30
CA LEU A 153 -11.20 1.88 2.15
C LEU A 153 -10.82 0.42 2.38
N LEU A 154 -9.65 0.02 1.91
CA LEU A 154 -9.15 -1.34 1.99
C LEU A 154 -7.92 -1.41 2.89
N ILE A 155 -7.67 -2.60 3.45
CA ILE A 155 -6.45 -2.89 4.22
C ILE A 155 -5.64 -3.97 3.50
N LYS A 156 -4.33 -3.73 3.33
CA LYS A 156 -3.42 -4.74 2.80
C LYS A 156 -2.60 -5.37 3.92
N ILE A 157 -2.73 -6.70 4.06
CA ILE A 157 -2.18 -7.48 5.17
C ILE A 157 -0.96 -8.33 4.77
N SER A 158 -0.22 -8.79 5.78
CA SER A 158 0.87 -9.76 5.63
C SER A 158 0.32 -11.17 5.38
N PRO A 159 1.02 -12.02 4.61
CA PRO A 159 0.69 -13.44 4.53
C PRO A 159 1.18 -14.24 5.76
N ASP A 160 2.11 -13.67 6.53
CA ASP A 160 2.82 -14.36 7.63
C ASP A 160 2.11 -14.19 8.98
N LEU A 161 0.79 -14.07 8.96
CA LEU A 161 -0.05 -13.92 10.16
C LEU A 161 -0.39 -15.28 10.76
N ASP A 162 -0.39 -15.38 12.09
CA ASP A 162 -0.94 -16.52 12.80
C ASP A 162 -2.49 -16.50 12.79
N TYR A 163 -3.10 -17.50 13.44
CA TYR A 163 -4.55 -17.63 13.47
C TYR A 163 -5.24 -16.49 14.23
N GLU A 164 -4.73 -16.10 15.39
CA GLU A 164 -5.31 -15.04 16.22
C GLU A 164 -5.20 -13.67 15.54
N GLN A 165 -4.06 -13.37 14.94
CA GLN A 165 -3.87 -12.15 14.16
C GLN A 165 -4.84 -12.07 12.98
N LYS A 166 -5.05 -13.17 12.25
CA LYS A 166 -6.05 -13.22 11.15
C LYS A 166 -7.45 -12.95 11.65
N ARG A 167 -7.81 -13.58 12.80
CA ARG A 167 -9.12 -13.41 13.45
C ARG A 167 -9.31 -11.97 13.90
N ASP A 168 -8.33 -11.39 14.57
CA ASP A 168 -8.38 -10.01 15.05
C ASP A 168 -8.55 -9.00 13.92
N ILE A 169 -7.79 -9.16 12.83
CA ILE A 169 -7.92 -8.31 11.64
C ILE A 169 -9.30 -8.45 11.03
N ALA A 170 -9.82 -9.66 10.90
CA ALA A 170 -11.15 -9.91 10.33
C ALA A 170 -12.25 -9.25 11.18
N LEU A 171 -12.23 -9.47 12.50
CA LEU A 171 -13.23 -8.91 13.42
C LEU A 171 -13.15 -7.38 13.47
N THR A 172 -11.95 -6.81 13.55
CA THR A 172 -11.75 -5.35 13.53
C THR A 172 -12.22 -4.74 12.20
N SER A 173 -11.90 -5.37 11.09
CA SER A 173 -12.32 -4.90 9.77
C SER A 173 -13.84 -4.90 9.61
N LEU A 174 -14.52 -5.95 10.10
CA LEU A 174 -15.98 -6.02 10.11
C LEU A 174 -16.59 -4.97 11.04
N ALA A 175 -16.12 -4.89 12.28
CA ALA A 175 -16.63 -3.94 13.27
C ALA A 175 -16.46 -2.49 12.83
N GLN A 176 -15.33 -2.18 12.21
CA GLN A 176 -15.02 -0.86 11.70
C GLN A 176 -15.57 -0.59 10.28
N GLY A 177 -16.25 -1.54 9.65
CA GLY A 177 -16.82 -1.37 8.29
C GLY A 177 -15.77 -1.03 7.25
N ILE A 178 -14.70 -1.81 7.17
CA ILE A 178 -13.71 -1.76 6.10
C ILE A 178 -14.31 -2.42 4.86
N ASP A 179 -14.14 -1.80 3.69
CA ASP A 179 -14.77 -2.24 2.45
C ASP A 179 -14.10 -3.46 1.81
N GLY A 180 -12.84 -3.76 2.17
CA GLY A 180 -12.15 -4.96 1.69
C GLY A 180 -10.77 -5.18 2.28
N ILE A 181 -10.28 -6.42 2.14
CA ILE A 181 -8.94 -6.84 2.58
C ILE A 181 -8.17 -7.35 1.37
N ILE A 182 -6.95 -6.83 1.17
CA ILE A 182 -6.03 -7.32 0.14
C ILE A 182 -5.12 -8.38 0.74
N ILE A 183 -5.27 -9.60 0.27
CA ILE A 183 -4.43 -10.75 0.61
C ILE A 183 -3.56 -11.06 -0.62
N SER A 184 -2.26 -10.76 -0.56
CA SER A 184 -1.49 -10.19 0.54
C SER A 184 -0.22 -9.49 0.04
N ASN A 185 0.63 -9.07 0.96
CA ASN A 185 2.03 -8.72 0.67
C ASN A 185 2.87 -9.98 0.41
N THR A 186 4.17 -9.82 0.19
CA THR A 186 5.13 -10.93 0.07
C THR A 186 5.42 -11.54 1.44
N THR A 187 5.67 -12.86 1.45
CA THR A 187 6.08 -13.60 2.65
C THR A 187 7.56 -13.40 2.96
N LEU A 188 7.92 -13.48 4.25
CA LEU A 188 9.31 -13.64 4.71
C LEU A 188 9.73 -15.12 4.74
N SER A 189 8.77 -16.03 4.71
CA SER A 189 9.06 -17.46 4.73
C SER A 189 9.84 -17.86 3.49
N ARG A 190 10.85 -18.69 3.69
CA ARG A 190 11.67 -19.30 2.63
C ARG A 190 11.39 -20.79 2.61
N SER A 191 10.70 -21.24 1.58
CA SER A 191 10.45 -22.67 1.39
C SER A 191 11.76 -23.43 1.17
N ASN A 192 11.90 -24.60 1.80
CA ASN A 192 13.01 -25.51 1.54
C ASN A 192 13.04 -26.03 0.10
N SER A 193 11.94 -25.87 -0.64
CA SER A 193 11.86 -26.23 -2.07
C SER A 193 12.55 -25.23 -3.00
N LEU A 194 12.94 -24.05 -2.51
CA LEU A 194 13.67 -23.07 -3.33
C LEU A 194 15.08 -23.60 -3.64
N THR A 195 15.44 -23.54 -4.93
CA THR A 195 16.68 -24.10 -5.46
C THR A 195 17.64 -23.05 -6.03
N ASP A 196 17.17 -21.84 -6.26
CA ASP A 196 18.00 -20.77 -6.81
C ASP A 196 19.10 -20.32 -5.84
N LYS A 197 20.26 -19.94 -6.37
CA LYS A 197 21.41 -19.49 -5.58
C LYS A 197 21.10 -18.26 -4.72
N ASN A 198 20.17 -17.41 -5.17
CA ASN A 198 19.76 -16.18 -4.48
C ASN A 198 18.70 -16.41 -3.39
N ARG A 199 18.33 -17.66 -3.08
CA ARG A 199 17.23 -17.97 -2.13
C ARG A 199 17.45 -17.45 -0.72
N ASN A 200 18.70 -17.24 -0.33
CA ASN A 200 19.09 -16.76 1.02
C ASN A 200 19.41 -15.27 1.07
N GLU A 201 19.19 -14.54 -0.02
CA GLU A 201 19.42 -13.09 -0.05
C GLU A 201 18.42 -12.35 0.85
N ILE A 202 18.94 -11.40 1.68
CA ILE A 202 18.25 -10.53 2.68
C ILE A 202 17.77 -11.29 3.92
#